data_86fbf97aebdba42bd6914f0574ae021c
#
_entry.id   86fbf97aebdba42bd6914f0574ae021c
#
_cell.length_a   1.000
_cell.length_b   1.000
_cell.length_c   1.000
_cell.angle_alpha   90.00
_cell.angle_beta   90.00
_cell.angle_gamma   90.00
#
_symmetry.space_group_name_H-M   'P 1'
#
loop_
_entity.id
_entity.type
_entity.pdbx_description
1 polymer ?
#
loop_
_entity_poly.entity_id
_entity_poly.type
_entity_poly.pdbx_seq_one_letter_code
_entity_poly.pdbx_strand_id
1 'polypeptide(L)'
;VRSLSKDSKISTISNLYKIGFSKTPVSQRIANAKDDPTYLMADVELVESYRLTGDYNPQKVEHMIHRVFADAALDLKIIDKNGIEYKPLEWYSVPIHIVREVVDLIDSGEIVHYVYDSDKQEVLQIH
;
A
#
# COMPACT_ATOMS: atom_id res chain seq x y z
N VAL A 1 2.84 3.61 -4.48
CA VAL A 1 2.45 4.94 -5.03
C VAL A 1 1.83 5.80 -3.95
N ARG A 2 1.85 7.09 -4.13
CA ARG A 2 1.11 8.04 -3.29
C ARG A 2 0.05 8.76 -4.10
N SER A 3 -1.02 9.17 -3.43
CA SER A 3 -2.10 9.92 -4.05
C SER A 3 -1.72 11.38 -4.28
N LEU A 4 -2.12 11.92 -5.41
CA LEU A 4 -2.06 13.35 -5.71
C LEU A 4 -3.39 14.05 -5.43
N SER A 5 -4.28 13.42 -4.67
CA SER A 5 -5.59 13.96 -4.30
C SER A 5 -5.43 15.28 -3.52
N LYS A 6 -6.31 16.24 -3.83
CA LYS A 6 -6.42 17.50 -3.10
C LYS A 6 -7.50 17.46 -2.04
N ASP A 7 -8.23 16.35 -1.92
CA ASP A 7 -9.22 16.15 -0.87
C ASP A 7 -8.53 16.12 0.50
N SER A 8 -8.97 16.97 1.42
CA SER A 8 -8.36 17.09 2.74
C SER A 8 -8.44 15.80 3.57
N LYS A 9 -9.42 14.94 3.30
CA LYS A 9 -9.52 13.62 3.95
C LYS A 9 -8.38 12.69 3.57
N ILE A 10 -7.70 12.97 2.45
CA ILE A 10 -6.58 12.16 1.92
C ILE A 10 -5.27 12.92 2.07
N SER A 11 -5.23 14.16 1.62
CA SER A 11 -3.99 14.97 1.54
C SER A 11 -3.37 15.27 2.90
N THR A 12 -4.15 15.22 3.98
CA THR A 12 -3.67 15.48 5.35
C THR A 12 -3.11 14.24 6.04
N ILE A 13 -3.27 13.05 5.44
CA ILE A 13 -2.73 11.81 6.01
C ILE A 13 -1.24 11.72 5.71
N SER A 14 -0.42 11.64 6.76
CA SER A 14 1.03 11.51 6.63
C SER A 14 1.41 10.13 6.11
N ASN A 15 2.40 10.09 5.21
CA ASN A 15 3.00 8.84 4.72
C ASN A 15 1.98 7.83 4.18
N LEU A 16 0.97 8.32 3.45
CA LEU A 16 -0.06 7.45 2.87
C LEU A 16 0.42 6.90 1.53
N TYR A 17 0.60 5.60 1.46
CA TYR A 17 1.04 4.90 0.26
C TYR A 17 0.15 3.71 -0.06
N LYS A 18 -0.09 3.50 -1.35
CA LYS A 18 -0.66 2.24 -1.83
C LYS A 18 0.48 1.27 -2.09
N ILE A 19 0.41 0.11 -1.47
CA ILE A 19 1.40 -0.96 -1.59
C ILE A 19 0.73 -2.14 -2.27
N GLY A 20 1.18 -2.48 -3.47
CA GLY A 20 0.63 -3.57 -4.24
C GLY A 20 1.72 -4.35 -4.95
N PHE A 21 1.36 -5.55 -5.39
CA PHE A 21 2.21 -6.42 -6.18
C PHE A 21 1.71 -6.45 -7.63
N SER A 22 2.63 -6.40 -8.60
CA SER A 22 2.28 -6.46 -10.00
C SER A 22 3.33 -7.22 -10.80
N LYS A 23 2.88 -8.05 -11.76
CA LYS A 23 3.73 -8.67 -12.77
C LYS A 23 3.79 -7.84 -14.06
N THR A 24 2.98 -6.78 -14.16
CA THR A 24 2.97 -5.85 -15.29
C THR A 24 3.62 -4.52 -14.89
N PRO A 25 4.10 -3.71 -15.86
CA PRO A 25 4.66 -2.40 -15.53
C PRO A 25 3.67 -1.53 -14.76
N VAL A 26 4.14 -0.88 -13.70
CA VAL A 26 3.31 -0.02 -12.83
C VAL A 26 2.68 1.12 -13.63
N SER A 27 3.38 1.66 -14.61
CA SER A 27 2.87 2.73 -15.47
C SER A 27 1.55 2.38 -16.16
N GLN A 28 1.35 1.11 -16.53
CA GLN A 28 0.09 0.65 -17.13
C GLN A 28 -1.04 0.58 -16.10
N ARG A 29 -0.73 0.24 -14.86
CA ARG A 29 -1.73 0.10 -13.80
C ARG A 29 -2.26 1.44 -13.30
N ILE A 30 -1.44 2.49 -13.33
CA ILE A 30 -1.79 3.80 -12.79
C ILE A 30 -2.30 4.79 -13.84
N ALA A 31 -2.34 4.40 -15.12
CA ALA A 31 -2.68 5.30 -16.22
C ALA A 31 -4.06 5.96 -16.06
N ASN A 32 -5.04 5.28 -15.47
CA ASN A 32 -6.40 5.79 -15.27
C ASN A 32 -6.75 5.94 -13.78
N ALA A 33 -5.76 6.19 -12.95
CA ALA A 33 -5.93 6.25 -11.49
C ALA A 33 -6.98 7.27 -11.04
N LYS A 34 -7.10 8.40 -11.73
CA LYS A 34 -8.06 9.46 -11.39
C LYS A 34 -9.53 9.00 -11.46
N ASP A 35 -9.83 7.97 -12.26
CA ASP A 35 -11.17 7.42 -12.45
C ASP A 35 -11.37 6.08 -11.71
N ASP A 36 -10.38 5.67 -10.93
CA ASP A 36 -10.37 4.37 -10.26
C ASP A 36 -10.49 4.53 -8.74
N PRO A 37 -11.56 4.02 -8.10
CA PRO A 37 -11.73 4.12 -6.65
C PRO A 37 -10.64 3.40 -5.87
N THR A 38 -9.99 2.37 -6.42
CA THR A 38 -8.85 1.72 -5.77
C THR A 38 -7.63 2.62 -5.69
N TYR A 39 -7.58 3.68 -6.51
CA TYR A 39 -6.59 4.74 -6.47
C TYR A 39 -7.17 6.05 -5.89
N LEU A 40 -8.25 5.96 -5.11
CA LEU A 40 -8.89 7.08 -4.42
C LEU A 40 -9.43 8.15 -5.39
N MET A 41 -9.79 7.77 -6.62
CA MET A 41 -10.31 8.67 -7.66
C MET A 41 -9.39 9.86 -7.94
N ALA A 42 -8.07 9.66 -7.86
CA ALA A 42 -7.07 10.71 -8.08
C ALA A 42 -5.85 10.15 -8.81
N ASP A 43 -5.15 11.02 -9.53
CA ASP A 43 -3.85 10.68 -10.06
C ASP A 43 -2.89 10.30 -8.93
N VAL A 44 -1.92 9.46 -9.24
CA VAL A 44 -0.94 8.98 -8.29
C VAL A 44 0.48 9.19 -8.82
N GLU A 45 1.42 9.26 -7.88
CA GLU A 45 2.85 9.33 -8.18
C GLU A 45 3.50 8.01 -7.77
N LEU A 46 4.29 7.43 -8.67
CA LEU A 46 5.14 6.29 -8.34
C LEU A 46 6.29 6.79 -7.46
N VAL A 47 6.32 6.35 -6.20
CA VAL A 47 7.38 6.74 -5.26
C VAL A 47 8.55 5.77 -5.36
N GLU A 48 8.26 4.48 -5.27
CA GLU A 48 9.27 3.43 -5.39
C GLU A 48 8.67 2.18 -6.03
N SER A 49 9.53 1.42 -6.70
CA SER A 49 9.20 0.13 -7.29
C SER A 49 10.31 -0.85 -6.93
N TYR A 50 9.93 -2.05 -6.53
CA TYR A 50 10.86 -3.07 -6.09
C TYR A 50 10.68 -4.33 -6.92
N ARG A 51 11.79 -5.00 -7.21
CA ARG A 51 11.78 -6.32 -7.83
C ARG A 51 12.09 -7.36 -6.77
N LEU A 52 11.16 -8.28 -6.54
CA LEU A 52 11.41 -9.41 -5.66
C LEU A 52 12.16 -10.50 -6.41
N THR A 53 13.13 -11.13 -5.74
CA THR A 53 13.86 -12.27 -6.27
C THR A 53 13.07 -13.54 -6.01
N GLY A 54 12.82 -14.36 -7.02
CA GLY A 54 12.06 -15.59 -6.88
C GLY A 54 10.69 -15.53 -7.53
N ASP A 55 9.98 -16.65 -7.45
CA ASP A 55 8.66 -16.81 -8.05
C ASP A 55 7.59 -16.69 -6.96
N TYR A 56 7.01 -15.49 -6.84
CA TYR A 56 6.04 -15.17 -5.81
C TYR A 56 4.61 -15.22 -6.34
N ASN A 57 3.72 -15.79 -5.53
CA ASN A 57 2.29 -15.69 -5.75
C ASN A 57 1.81 -14.29 -5.32
N PRO A 58 1.23 -13.47 -6.24
CA PRO A 58 0.80 -12.11 -5.91
C PRO A 58 -0.16 -12.03 -4.74
N GLN A 59 -1.10 -12.97 -4.65
CA GLN A 59 -2.09 -12.98 -3.56
C GLN A 59 -1.45 -13.22 -2.20
N LYS A 60 -0.43 -14.07 -2.13
CA LYS A 60 0.30 -14.33 -0.87
C LYS A 60 1.10 -13.11 -0.44
N VAL A 61 1.74 -12.41 -1.37
CA VAL A 61 2.50 -11.18 -1.07
C VAL A 61 1.56 -10.10 -0.54
N GLU A 62 0.44 -9.88 -1.21
CA GLU A 62 -0.57 -8.91 -0.75
C GLU A 62 -1.13 -9.26 0.62
N HIS A 63 -1.36 -10.55 0.88
CA HIS A 63 -1.83 -11.03 2.17
C HIS A 63 -0.83 -10.76 3.29
N MET A 64 0.45 -10.98 3.03
CA MET A 64 1.52 -10.69 3.98
C MET A 64 1.62 -9.20 4.30
N ILE A 65 1.53 -8.34 3.29
CA ILE A 65 1.52 -6.88 3.47
C ILE A 65 0.32 -6.46 4.31
N HIS A 66 -0.87 -6.96 4.02
CA HIS A 66 -2.08 -6.71 4.80
C HIS A 66 -1.92 -7.08 6.26
N ARG A 67 -1.35 -8.26 6.53
CA ARG A 67 -1.11 -8.72 7.89
C ARG A 67 -0.12 -7.82 8.63
N VAL A 68 0.99 -7.50 8.00
CA VAL A 68 2.06 -6.71 8.63
C VAL A 68 1.60 -5.28 8.93
N PHE A 69 0.86 -4.67 8.00
CA PHE A 69 0.42 -3.27 8.11
C PHE A 69 -1.04 -3.10 8.52
N ALA A 70 -1.69 -4.13 9.05
CA ALA A 70 -3.11 -4.08 9.40
C ALA A 70 -3.46 -2.89 10.31
N ASP A 71 -2.57 -2.57 11.25
CA ASP A 71 -2.74 -1.48 12.21
C ASP A 71 -2.62 -0.07 11.58
N ALA A 72 -2.05 0.01 10.39
CA ALA A 72 -1.84 1.27 9.67
C ALA A 72 -2.71 1.41 8.42
N ALA A 73 -3.64 0.49 8.20
CA ALA A 73 -4.50 0.49 7.01
C ALA A 73 -5.43 1.71 6.99
N LEU A 74 -5.60 2.30 5.81
CA LEU A 74 -6.54 3.40 5.59
C LEU A 74 -7.97 2.91 5.82
N ASP A 75 -8.72 3.65 6.66
CA ASP A 75 -10.14 3.41 6.89
C ASP A 75 -10.94 4.61 6.35
N LEU A 76 -11.21 4.57 5.05
CA LEU A 76 -11.89 5.65 4.35
C LEU A 76 -12.77 5.06 3.25
N LYS A 77 -13.95 5.66 3.04
CA LYS A 77 -14.85 5.31 1.95
C LYS A 77 -14.71 6.32 0.81
N ILE A 78 -14.65 5.81 -0.41
CA ILE A 78 -14.55 6.60 -1.64
C ILE A 78 -15.79 6.38 -2.48
N ILE A 79 -16.35 7.46 -3.01
CA ILE A 79 -17.51 7.40 -3.91
C ILE A 79 -17.01 7.62 -5.34
N ASP A 80 -17.35 6.68 -6.24
CA ASP A 80 -16.98 6.82 -7.65
C ASP A 80 -17.90 7.79 -8.40
N LYS A 81 -17.63 8.02 -9.68
CA LYS A 81 -18.43 8.93 -10.52
C LYS A 81 -19.87 8.49 -10.72
N ASN A 82 -20.19 7.22 -10.45
CA ASN A 82 -21.55 6.67 -10.53
C ASN A 82 -22.28 6.67 -9.18
N GLY A 83 -21.66 7.25 -8.13
CA GLY A 83 -22.24 7.31 -6.79
C GLY A 83 -22.08 6.01 -6.00
N ILE A 84 -21.31 5.03 -6.49
CA ILE A 84 -21.06 3.76 -5.81
C ILE A 84 -19.96 3.96 -4.78
N GLU A 85 -20.20 3.45 -3.57
CA GLU A 85 -19.28 3.56 -2.44
C GLU A 85 -18.32 2.38 -2.43
N TYR A 86 -17.02 2.69 -2.24
CA TYR A 86 -15.95 1.70 -2.12
C TYR A 86 -15.13 1.94 -0.86
N LYS A 87 -14.64 0.86 -0.26
CA LYS A 87 -13.61 0.91 0.77
C LYS A 87 -12.29 0.46 0.15
N PRO A 88 -11.38 1.40 -0.20
CA PRO A 88 -10.12 1.03 -0.84
C PRO A 88 -9.27 0.16 0.07
N LEU A 89 -8.60 -0.82 -0.50
CA LEU A 89 -7.65 -1.69 0.17
C LEU A 89 -6.24 -1.33 -0.28
N GLU A 90 -5.23 -1.81 0.45
CA GLU A 90 -3.81 -1.67 0.10
C GLU A 90 -3.25 -0.25 0.26
N TRP A 91 -3.97 0.63 0.95
CA TRP A 91 -3.48 1.95 1.35
C TRP A 91 -3.11 1.94 2.82
N TYR A 92 -1.89 2.40 3.13
CA TYR A 92 -1.33 2.34 4.48
C TYR A 92 -0.61 3.64 4.82
N SER A 93 -0.77 4.10 6.06
CA SER A 93 -0.02 5.25 6.59
C SER A 93 1.25 4.73 7.28
N VAL A 94 2.33 4.62 6.51
CA VAL A 94 3.60 4.02 6.96
C VAL A 94 4.76 4.79 6.32
N PRO A 95 5.79 5.19 7.09
CA PRO A 95 6.97 5.83 6.51
C PRO A 95 7.65 4.96 5.44
N ILE A 96 8.17 5.59 4.40
CA ILE A 96 8.72 4.86 3.25
C ILE A 96 9.90 3.95 3.63
N HIS A 97 10.71 4.34 4.61
CA HIS A 97 11.83 3.51 5.06
C HIS A 97 11.36 2.20 5.70
N ILE A 98 10.18 2.20 6.32
CA ILE A 98 9.54 0.99 6.85
C ILE A 98 9.03 0.10 5.71
N VAL A 99 8.47 0.70 4.66
CA VAL A 99 8.07 -0.06 3.46
C VAL A 99 9.27 -0.78 2.86
N ARG A 100 10.41 -0.12 2.74
CA ARG A 100 11.66 -0.73 2.26
C ARG A 100 12.10 -1.91 3.13
N GLU A 101 12.07 -1.73 4.43
CA GLU A 101 12.42 -2.79 5.39
C GLU A 101 11.52 -4.01 5.24
N VAL A 102 10.21 -3.79 5.11
CA VAL A 102 9.24 -4.88 4.94
C VAL A 102 9.43 -5.59 3.59
N VAL A 103 9.72 -4.86 2.53
CA VAL A 103 10.02 -5.46 1.23
C VAL A 103 11.23 -6.39 1.32
N ASP A 104 12.29 -5.98 2.01
CA ASP A 104 13.48 -6.81 2.22
C ASP A 104 13.15 -8.07 3.02
N LEU A 105 12.30 -7.96 4.05
CA LEU A 105 11.86 -9.10 4.85
C LEU A 105 10.99 -10.07 4.03
N ILE A 106 10.17 -9.55 3.12
CA ILE A 106 9.39 -10.40 2.20
C ILE A 106 10.34 -11.17 1.29
N ASP A 107 11.33 -10.49 0.72
CA ASP A 107 12.27 -11.10 -0.23
C ASP A 107 13.14 -12.18 0.45
N SER A 108 13.50 -12.00 1.71
CA SER A 108 14.24 -13.01 2.49
C SER A 108 13.36 -14.12 3.08
N GLY A 109 12.05 -13.95 3.06
CA GLY A 109 11.11 -14.89 3.69
C GLY A 109 10.93 -14.68 5.18
N GLU A 110 11.64 -13.76 5.81
CA GLU A 110 11.60 -13.53 7.26
C GLU A 110 10.36 -12.78 7.72
N ILE A 111 9.59 -12.21 6.80
CA ILE A 111 8.42 -11.37 7.12
C ILE A 111 7.39 -12.10 8.00
N VAL A 112 7.33 -13.42 7.96
CA VAL A 112 6.40 -14.23 8.76
C VAL A 112 6.60 -14.04 10.26
N HIS A 113 7.76 -13.55 10.68
CA HIS A 113 8.12 -13.33 12.08
C HIS A 113 7.92 -11.89 12.55
N TYR A 114 7.37 -11.00 11.71
CA TYR A 114 7.32 -9.58 11.99
C TYR A 114 5.93 -8.99 11.82
N VAL A 115 5.70 -7.88 12.52
CA VAL A 115 4.49 -7.05 12.42
C VAL A 115 4.91 -5.58 12.58
N TYR A 116 4.17 -4.66 11.96
CA TYR A 116 4.38 -3.22 12.13
C TYR A 116 3.56 -2.69 13.31
N ASP A 117 4.20 -1.90 14.16
CA ASP A 117 3.56 -1.15 15.25
C ASP A 117 3.45 0.32 14.83
N SER A 118 2.22 0.79 14.60
CA SER A 118 1.97 2.16 14.13
C SER A 118 2.24 3.22 15.21
N ASP A 119 2.12 2.87 16.49
CA ASP A 119 2.38 3.80 17.58
C ASP A 119 3.88 4.08 17.71
N LYS A 120 4.70 3.05 17.58
CA LYS A 120 6.15 3.17 17.66
C LYS A 120 6.80 3.46 16.31
N GLN A 121 6.07 3.29 15.22
CA GLN A 121 6.57 3.35 13.85
C GLN A 121 7.79 2.44 13.64
N GLU A 122 7.67 1.20 14.11
CA GLU A 122 8.71 0.19 14.06
C GLU A 122 8.17 -1.16 13.62
N VAL A 123 9.03 -1.93 12.94
CA VAL A 123 8.77 -3.33 12.63
C VAL A 123 9.25 -4.16 13.81
N LEU A 124 8.34 -4.92 14.41
CA LEU A 124 8.61 -5.71 15.61
C LEU A 124 8.57 -7.21 15.30
N GLN A 125 9.49 -7.93 15.92
CA GLN A 125 9.51 -9.39 15.82
C GLN A 125 8.40 -9.98 16.70
N ILE A 126 7.67 -10.94 16.14
CA ILE A 126 6.62 -11.69 16.84
C ILE A 126 7.29 -12.89 17.54
N HIS A 127 6.99 -13.04 18.81
CA HIS A 127 7.49 -14.16 19.61
C HIS A 127 6.42 -15.23 19.83
#